data_98ac6109484612f7cd56cdc2cd39e8fc
#
_entry.id   98ac6109484612f7cd56cdc2cd39e8fc
#
_cell.length_a   1.000
_cell.length_b   1.000
_cell.length_c   1.000
_cell.angle_alpha   90.00
_cell.angle_beta   90.00
_cell.angle_gamma   90.00
#
_symmetry.space_group_name_H-M   'P 1'
#
loop_
_entity.id
_entity.type
_entity.pdbx_description
1 polymer ?
#
loop_
_entity_poly.entity_id
_entity_poly.type
_entity_poly.pdbx_seq_one_letter_code
_entity_poly.pdbx_strand_id
1 'polypeptide(L)'
;MPHDLDYTRRLVEKLYLEYRDDAQEISQYFYNSKRSNKFVGDRVFTEKQSAGLLPREWDNSSRNIVFFTSTDFELAAIGPDYCYTLFSNQIDAIQAVIDTLGLSEKLYVRMHPNFSHSHRSDIERFQELHDGIKCIVILPDDPVSTYALLDSCDLVIGFSSTVTAEA
;
A
#
# COMPACT_ATOMS: atom_id res chain seq x y z
N MET A 1 -4.70 -4.66 -25.07
CA MET A 1 -4.16 -3.44 -24.39
C MET A 1 -3.83 -3.80 -22.96
N PRO A 2 -2.72 -3.30 -22.37
CA PRO A 2 -2.33 -3.67 -20.99
C PRO A 2 -3.40 -3.31 -19.92
N HIS A 3 -4.32 -2.43 -20.22
CA HIS A 3 -5.40 -2.00 -19.32
C HIS A 3 -6.78 -2.52 -19.71
N ASP A 4 -6.85 -3.52 -20.60
CA ASP A 4 -8.10 -4.21 -20.93
C ASP A 4 -8.40 -5.25 -19.85
N LEU A 5 -9.28 -4.90 -18.92
CA LEU A 5 -9.62 -5.73 -17.76
C LEU A 5 -10.24 -7.08 -18.15
N ASP A 6 -11.03 -7.13 -19.21
CA ASP A 6 -11.64 -8.37 -19.69
C ASP A 6 -10.62 -9.28 -20.32
N TYR A 7 -9.67 -8.72 -21.08
CA TYR A 7 -8.55 -9.49 -21.60
C TYR A 7 -7.67 -10.03 -20.48
N THR A 8 -7.33 -9.19 -19.51
CA THR A 8 -6.50 -9.57 -18.36
C THR A 8 -7.15 -10.68 -17.55
N ARG A 9 -8.47 -10.56 -17.27
CA ARG A 9 -9.22 -11.60 -16.56
C ARG A 9 -9.15 -12.94 -17.30
N ARG A 10 -9.47 -12.96 -18.57
CA ARG A 10 -9.42 -14.20 -19.39
C ARG A 10 -8.03 -14.81 -19.42
N LEU A 11 -6.98 -13.98 -19.50
CA LEU A 11 -5.61 -14.44 -19.46
C LEU A 11 -5.26 -15.08 -18.11
N VAL A 12 -5.62 -14.43 -17.01
CA VAL A 12 -5.39 -14.94 -15.64
C VAL A 12 -6.13 -16.26 -15.44
N GLU A 13 -7.41 -16.33 -15.81
CA GLU A 13 -8.20 -17.57 -15.73
C GLU A 13 -7.57 -18.71 -16.51
N LYS A 14 -7.13 -18.45 -17.75
CA LYS A 14 -6.44 -19.42 -18.58
C LYS A 14 -5.15 -19.92 -17.92
N LEU A 15 -4.29 -18.99 -17.47
CA LEU A 15 -3.02 -19.35 -16.83
C LEU A 15 -3.24 -20.10 -15.51
N TYR A 16 -4.23 -19.68 -14.71
CA TYR A 16 -4.58 -20.41 -13.48
C TYR A 16 -5.00 -21.86 -13.75
N LEU A 17 -5.80 -22.10 -14.79
CA LEU A 17 -6.21 -23.46 -15.16
C LEU A 17 -5.03 -24.28 -15.66
N GLU A 18 -4.10 -23.68 -16.40
CA GLU A 18 -2.92 -24.34 -16.96
C GLU A 18 -1.90 -24.73 -15.86
N TYR A 19 -1.72 -23.84 -14.83
CA TYR A 19 -0.73 -24.02 -13.77
C TYR A 19 -1.36 -24.24 -12.39
N ARG A 20 -2.58 -24.77 -12.35
CA ARG A 20 -3.36 -24.88 -11.12
C ARG A 20 -2.63 -25.64 -10.01
N ASP A 21 -1.96 -26.73 -10.36
CA ASP A 21 -1.29 -27.60 -9.39
C ASP A 21 -0.02 -26.94 -8.82
N ASP A 22 0.59 -26.04 -9.58
CA ASP A 22 1.80 -25.31 -9.18
C ASP A 22 1.48 -23.91 -8.61
N ALA A 23 0.21 -23.48 -8.66
CA ALA A 23 -0.19 -22.09 -8.35
C ALA A 23 0.22 -21.65 -6.94
N GLN A 24 0.15 -22.56 -5.96
CA GLN A 24 0.55 -22.25 -4.58
C GLN A 24 2.06 -22.05 -4.47
N GLU A 25 2.86 -22.91 -5.10
CA GLU A 25 4.33 -22.81 -5.09
C GLU A 25 4.79 -21.54 -5.80
N ILE A 26 4.21 -21.24 -6.97
CA ILE A 26 4.49 -20.03 -7.74
C ILE A 26 4.16 -18.78 -6.92
N SER A 27 3.01 -18.75 -6.26
CA SER A 27 2.57 -17.64 -5.40
C SER A 27 3.53 -17.45 -4.22
N GLN A 28 3.87 -18.51 -3.50
CA GLN A 28 4.81 -18.45 -2.39
C GLN A 28 6.19 -17.97 -2.83
N TYR A 29 6.69 -18.46 -3.96
CA TYR A 29 7.96 -18.02 -4.52
C TYR A 29 7.94 -16.51 -4.83
N PHE A 30 6.87 -16.03 -5.47
CA PHE A 30 6.70 -14.60 -5.79
C PHE A 30 6.74 -13.73 -4.55
N TYR A 31 5.89 -14.00 -3.56
CA TYR A 31 5.81 -13.20 -2.34
C TYR A 31 7.07 -13.28 -1.48
N ASN A 32 7.66 -14.44 -1.33
CA ASN A 32 8.93 -14.60 -0.60
C ASN A 32 10.08 -13.85 -1.28
N SER A 33 10.09 -13.83 -2.62
CA SER A 33 11.08 -13.10 -3.38
C SER A 33 10.92 -11.59 -3.22
N LYS A 34 9.69 -11.06 -3.27
CA LYS A 34 9.41 -9.64 -2.99
C LYS A 34 9.83 -9.24 -1.58
N ARG A 35 9.49 -10.03 -0.57
CA ARG A 35 9.90 -9.82 0.83
C ARG A 35 11.42 -9.85 1.03
N SER A 36 12.14 -10.55 0.16
CA SER A 36 13.60 -10.63 0.15
C SER A 36 14.27 -9.62 -0.79
N ASN A 37 13.52 -8.62 -1.29
CA ASN A 37 13.98 -7.61 -2.25
C ASN A 37 14.54 -8.21 -3.56
N LYS A 38 14.07 -9.40 -3.96
CA LYS A 38 14.45 -10.00 -5.23
C LYS A 38 13.52 -9.52 -6.34
N PHE A 39 14.12 -9.20 -7.48
CA PHE A 39 13.34 -8.87 -8.67
C PHE A 39 12.61 -10.11 -9.22
N VAL A 40 11.31 -10.00 -9.37
CA VAL A 40 10.42 -11.05 -9.89
C VAL A 40 9.51 -10.53 -11.01
N GLY A 41 10.05 -9.62 -11.83
CA GLY A 41 9.30 -9.00 -12.93
C GLY A 41 8.58 -7.70 -12.55
N ASP A 42 8.65 -7.29 -11.29
CA ASP A 42 8.06 -6.06 -10.77
C ASP A 42 9.11 -5.21 -10.05
N ARG A 43 8.90 -3.88 -10.02
CA ARG A 43 9.82 -2.96 -9.38
C ARG A 43 9.86 -3.20 -7.87
N VAL A 44 11.07 -3.27 -7.32
CA VAL A 44 11.29 -3.36 -5.88
C VAL A 44 11.30 -1.95 -5.29
N PHE A 45 10.43 -1.68 -4.33
CA PHE A 45 10.31 -0.38 -3.64
C PHE A 45 10.81 -0.43 -2.19
N THR A 46 11.28 -1.60 -1.74
CA THR A 46 11.64 -1.85 -0.34
C THR A 46 13.15 -1.89 -0.09
N GLU A 47 13.98 -1.64 -1.11
CA GLU A 47 15.45 -1.71 -1.02
C GLU A 47 16.05 -0.79 0.06
N LYS A 48 15.43 0.38 0.30
CA LYS A 48 15.88 1.36 1.30
C LYS A 48 15.27 1.14 2.68
N GLN A 49 14.39 0.15 2.83
CA GLN A 49 13.73 -0.15 4.08
C GLN A 49 14.56 -1.09 4.94
N SER A 50 14.45 -0.92 6.26
CA SER A 50 15.12 -1.78 7.25
C SER A 50 14.18 -2.92 7.63
N ALA A 51 14.56 -4.16 7.35
CA ALA A 51 13.74 -5.33 7.64
C ALA A 51 13.30 -5.37 9.10
N GLY A 52 12.01 -5.57 9.35
CA GLY A 52 11.43 -5.65 10.68
C GLY A 52 11.22 -4.30 11.38
N LEU A 53 11.65 -3.18 10.78
CA LEU A 53 11.53 -1.86 11.41
C LEU A 53 10.09 -1.35 11.34
N LEU A 54 9.48 -1.11 12.50
CA LEU A 54 8.20 -0.42 12.68
C LEU A 54 8.42 1.06 13.01
N PRO A 55 7.40 1.93 12.85
CA PRO A 55 7.45 3.32 13.30
C PRO A 55 7.75 3.41 14.80
N ARG A 56 8.40 4.48 15.22
CA ARG A 56 8.69 4.73 16.65
C ARG A 56 7.41 4.80 17.49
N GLU A 57 6.34 5.31 16.91
CA GLU A 57 5.02 5.50 17.51
C GLU A 57 4.15 4.23 17.48
N TRP A 58 4.72 3.09 17.02
CA TRP A 58 4.00 1.83 16.98
C TRP A 58 3.57 1.40 18.38
N ASP A 59 2.29 1.05 18.52
CA ASP A 59 1.71 0.74 19.82
C ASP A 59 1.00 -0.63 19.77
N ASN A 60 1.66 -1.63 20.34
CA ASN A 60 1.10 -3.00 20.42
C ASN A 60 -0.14 -3.11 21.30
N SER A 61 -0.50 -2.09 22.08
CA SER A 61 -1.71 -2.08 22.90
C SER A 61 -2.94 -1.50 22.18
N SER A 62 -2.72 -0.86 21.04
CA SER A 62 -3.76 -0.32 20.19
C SER A 62 -4.10 -1.26 19.04
N ARG A 63 -5.30 -1.14 18.48
CA ARG A 63 -5.62 -1.73 17.18
C ARG A 63 -4.97 -0.89 16.08
N ASN A 64 -4.01 -1.48 15.39
CA ASN A 64 -3.19 -0.81 14.41
C ASN A 64 -3.74 -1.01 13.00
N ILE A 65 -4.12 0.09 12.37
CA ILE A 65 -4.64 0.14 11.00
C ILE A 65 -3.56 0.74 10.12
N VAL A 66 -3.21 0.10 9.02
CA VAL A 66 -2.23 0.64 8.07
C VAL A 66 -2.93 0.99 6.76
N PHE A 67 -2.77 2.24 6.34
CA PHE A 67 -3.25 2.74 5.06
C PHE A 67 -2.07 2.91 4.09
N PHE A 68 -2.08 2.14 3.00
CA PHE A 68 -1.10 2.25 1.93
C PHE A 68 -1.62 3.16 0.83
N THR A 69 -0.90 4.25 0.57
CA THR A 69 -1.25 5.19 -0.49
C THR A 69 -0.75 4.70 -1.87
N SER A 70 -1.29 5.29 -2.91
CA SER A 70 -0.80 5.25 -4.28
C SER A 70 -0.46 6.66 -4.75
N THR A 71 -0.03 6.85 -5.98
CA THR A 71 0.17 8.18 -6.57
C THR A 71 -0.99 8.52 -7.50
N ASP A 72 -1.64 9.67 -7.29
CA ASP A 72 -2.84 10.07 -8.03
C ASP A 72 -2.59 10.18 -9.55
N PHE A 73 -1.39 10.60 -9.94
CA PHE A 73 -1.03 10.72 -11.36
C PHE A 73 -0.90 9.36 -12.07
N GLU A 74 -0.53 8.28 -11.37
CA GLU A 74 -0.49 6.94 -11.96
C GLU A 74 -1.88 6.49 -12.38
N LEU A 75 -2.88 6.74 -11.54
CA LEU A 75 -4.27 6.40 -11.85
C LEU A 75 -4.85 7.29 -12.95
N ALA A 76 -4.59 8.60 -12.89
CA ALA A 76 -5.02 9.53 -13.92
C ALA A 76 -4.45 9.19 -15.31
N ALA A 77 -3.23 8.65 -15.36
CA ALA A 77 -2.59 8.24 -16.61
C ALA A 77 -3.23 6.99 -17.25
N ILE A 78 -3.91 6.15 -16.47
CA ILE A 78 -4.56 4.93 -16.96
C ILE A 78 -5.88 5.26 -17.67
N GLY A 79 -6.66 6.20 -17.15
CA GLY A 79 -7.90 6.66 -17.75
C GLY A 79 -9.05 6.85 -16.75
N PRO A 80 -10.20 7.37 -17.23
CA PRO A 80 -11.32 7.73 -16.36
C PRO A 80 -11.95 6.55 -15.62
N ASP A 81 -11.85 5.33 -16.15
CA ASP A 81 -12.37 4.12 -15.50
C ASP A 81 -11.65 3.75 -14.20
N TYR A 82 -10.49 4.35 -13.98
CA TYR A 82 -9.68 4.19 -12.77
C TYR A 82 -9.78 5.39 -11.82
N CYS A 83 -10.66 6.34 -12.11
CA CYS A 83 -10.93 7.47 -11.23
C CYS A 83 -11.65 7.03 -9.97
N TYR A 84 -11.37 7.72 -8.87
CA TYR A 84 -12.02 7.48 -7.59
C TYR A 84 -13.51 7.76 -7.65
N THR A 85 -14.32 6.84 -7.13
CA THR A 85 -15.78 6.96 -7.16
C THR A 85 -16.38 7.43 -5.82
N LEU A 86 -15.69 7.16 -4.68
CA LEU A 86 -16.20 7.49 -3.34
C LEU A 86 -15.53 8.74 -2.77
N PHE A 87 -14.26 8.95 -3.05
CA PHE A 87 -13.48 10.08 -2.53
C PHE A 87 -12.83 10.83 -3.69
N SER A 88 -12.73 12.15 -3.57
CA SER A 88 -12.12 12.99 -4.60
C SER A 88 -10.61 12.78 -4.72
N ASN A 89 -9.97 12.35 -3.64
CA ASN A 89 -8.54 12.09 -3.53
C ASN A 89 -8.23 11.22 -2.30
N GLN A 90 -6.98 10.83 -2.13
CA GLN A 90 -6.55 9.97 -1.03
C GLN A 90 -6.60 10.67 0.34
N ILE A 91 -6.39 11.99 0.40
CA ILE A 91 -6.48 12.76 1.65
C ILE A 91 -7.89 12.70 2.23
N ASP A 92 -8.91 12.88 1.39
CA ASP A 92 -10.32 12.78 1.80
C ASP A 92 -10.64 11.37 2.32
N ALA A 93 -10.10 10.33 1.68
CA ALA A 93 -10.27 8.95 2.12
C ALA A 93 -9.61 8.70 3.48
N ILE A 94 -8.38 9.19 3.69
CA ILE A 94 -7.65 9.05 4.96
C ILE A 94 -8.38 9.81 6.05
N GLN A 95 -8.84 11.04 5.78
CA GLN A 95 -9.60 11.84 6.75
C GLN A 95 -10.88 11.11 7.18
N ALA A 96 -11.61 10.51 6.24
CA ALA A 96 -12.78 9.72 6.56
C ALA A 96 -12.45 8.52 7.49
N VAL A 97 -11.29 7.88 7.31
CA VAL A 97 -10.84 6.83 8.23
C VAL A 97 -10.52 7.42 9.61
N ILE A 98 -9.79 8.53 9.67
CA ILE A 98 -9.44 9.21 10.94
C ILE A 98 -10.70 9.55 11.73
N ASP A 99 -11.73 10.06 11.08
CA ASP A 99 -12.99 10.49 11.71
C ASP A 99 -13.76 9.29 12.31
N THR A 100 -13.47 8.06 11.90
CA THR A 100 -14.11 6.84 12.44
C THR A 100 -13.31 6.15 13.53
N LEU A 101 -12.04 6.56 13.78
CA LEU A 101 -11.17 5.88 14.73
C LEU A 101 -11.68 5.95 16.17
N GLY A 102 -11.75 4.78 16.81
CA GLY A 102 -11.98 4.65 18.23
C GLY A 102 -10.81 5.13 19.10
N LEU A 103 -11.01 5.13 20.43
CA LEU A 103 -9.96 5.59 21.37
C LEU A 103 -8.75 4.67 21.42
N SER A 104 -8.93 3.38 21.12
CA SER A 104 -7.86 2.38 21.13
C SER A 104 -7.37 2.01 19.72
N GLU A 105 -7.66 2.82 18.73
CA GLU A 105 -7.27 2.59 17.35
C GLU A 105 -6.25 3.65 16.89
N LYS A 106 -5.25 3.20 16.11
CA LYS A 106 -4.24 4.06 15.49
C LYS A 106 -4.17 3.79 14.00
N LEU A 107 -4.03 4.86 13.23
CA LEU A 107 -3.84 4.82 11.78
C LEU A 107 -2.39 5.16 11.44
N TYR A 108 -1.76 4.28 10.68
CA TYR A 108 -0.44 4.50 10.09
C TYR A 108 -0.60 4.66 8.59
N VAL A 109 -0.29 5.84 8.08
CA VAL A 109 -0.40 6.14 6.64
C VAL A 109 0.98 5.97 6.02
N ARG A 110 1.20 4.87 5.30
CA ARG A 110 2.44 4.64 4.56
C ARG A 110 2.36 5.28 3.19
N MET A 111 3.09 6.35 2.98
CA MET A 111 3.18 7.01 1.68
C MET A 111 3.95 6.13 0.68
N HIS A 112 3.43 6.08 -0.55
CA HIS A 112 4.09 5.33 -1.62
C HIS A 112 5.47 5.93 -1.93
N PRO A 113 6.53 5.10 -2.14
CA PRO A 113 7.88 5.59 -2.41
C PRO A 113 8.00 6.56 -3.59
N ASN A 114 7.12 6.47 -4.58
CA ASN A 114 7.12 7.39 -5.73
C ASN A 114 6.83 8.84 -5.34
N PHE A 115 6.23 9.10 -4.16
CA PHE A 115 6.06 10.47 -3.65
C PHE A 115 7.39 11.19 -3.37
N SER A 116 8.51 10.48 -3.22
CA SER A 116 9.82 11.12 -3.12
C SER A 116 10.19 11.99 -4.34
N HIS A 117 9.51 11.76 -5.47
CA HIS A 117 9.67 12.54 -6.71
C HIS A 117 8.52 13.53 -6.96
N SER A 118 7.55 13.62 -6.05
CA SER A 118 6.41 14.53 -6.14
C SER A 118 6.76 15.93 -5.66
N HIS A 119 5.88 16.90 -5.94
CA HIS A 119 6.04 18.25 -5.39
C HIS A 119 5.99 18.21 -3.85
N ARG A 120 6.79 19.07 -3.24
CA ARG A 120 6.84 19.19 -1.78
C ARG A 120 5.47 19.47 -1.14
N SER A 121 4.65 20.27 -1.81
CA SER A 121 3.28 20.55 -1.40
C SER A 121 2.38 19.32 -1.24
N ASP A 122 2.61 18.28 -2.07
CA ASP A 122 1.82 17.06 -1.99
C ASP A 122 2.20 16.26 -0.72
N ILE A 123 3.49 16.23 -0.39
CA ILE A 123 3.99 15.60 0.84
C ILE A 123 3.49 16.36 2.06
N GLU A 124 3.54 17.71 2.05
CA GLU A 124 3.09 18.56 3.15
C GLU A 124 1.61 18.32 3.50
N ARG A 125 0.76 18.14 2.49
CA ARG A 125 -0.66 17.80 2.71
C ARG A 125 -0.88 16.49 3.48
N PHE A 126 -0.06 15.47 3.22
CA PHE A 126 -0.11 14.24 4.03
C PHE A 126 0.44 14.47 5.44
N GLN A 127 1.51 15.27 5.57
CA GLN A 127 2.09 15.58 6.87
C GLN A 127 1.12 16.36 7.79
N GLU A 128 0.22 17.16 7.23
CA GLU A 128 -0.84 17.85 7.97
C GLU A 128 -1.81 16.89 8.68
N LEU A 129 -1.94 15.64 8.19
CA LEU A 129 -2.74 14.61 8.84
C LEU A 129 -2.04 13.99 10.06
N HIS A 130 -0.71 14.19 10.19
CA HIS A 130 0.06 13.60 11.28
C HIS A 130 -0.18 14.34 12.59
N ASP A 131 -0.83 13.69 13.55
CA ASP A 131 -1.05 14.21 14.90
C ASP A 131 -0.15 13.56 15.98
N GLY A 132 0.58 12.50 15.60
CA GLY A 132 1.46 11.74 16.49
C GLY A 132 0.76 10.89 17.55
N ILE A 133 -0.57 10.88 17.57
CA ILE A 133 -1.40 10.20 18.57
C ILE A 133 -2.27 9.12 17.89
N LYS A 134 -3.17 9.55 17.02
CA LYS A 134 -4.12 8.69 16.30
C LYS A 134 -3.70 8.43 14.85
N CYS A 135 -3.09 9.41 14.20
CA CYS A 135 -2.64 9.30 12.82
C CYS A 135 -1.13 9.57 12.72
N ILE A 136 -0.40 8.57 12.28
CA ILE A 136 1.04 8.61 12.07
C ILE A 136 1.32 8.50 10.56
N VAL A 137 1.90 9.54 9.98
CA VAL A 137 2.29 9.55 8.57
C VAL A 137 3.75 9.10 8.45
N ILE A 138 3.97 8.06 7.67
CA ILE A 138 5.27 7.46 7.35
C ILE A 138 5.66 7.96 5.97
N LEU A 139 6.73 8.76 5.90
CA LEU A 139 7.17 9.42 4.67
C LEU A 139 7.73 8.43 3.64
N PRO A 140 7.81 8.82 2.35
CA PRO A 140 8.27 7.93 1.28
C PRO A 140 9.67 7.36 1.52
N ASP A 141 10.58 8.18 2.08
CA ASP A 141 11.98 7.82 2.31
C ASP A 141 12.25 7.26 3.72
N ASP A 142 11.24 7.12 4.57
CA ASP A 142 11.39 6.51 5.88
C ASP A 142 11.80 5.04 5.74
N PRO A 143 12.77 4.57 6.55
CA PRO A 143 13.27 3.19 6.49
C PRO A 143 12.32 2.16 7.10
N VAL A 144 11.11 2.56 7.47
CA VAL A 144 10.05 1.67 8.00
C VAL A 144 9.73 0.58 6.99
N SER A 145 9.71 -0.66 7.46
CA SER A 145 9.46 -1.83 6.63
C SER A 145 7.98 -1.97 6.27
N THR A 146 7.68 -2.00 4.99
CA THR A 146 6.34 -2.32 4.47
C THR A 146 5.86 -3.68 5.00
N TYR A 147 6.73 -4.68 4.99
CA TYR A 147 6.35 -6.03 5.43
C TYR A 147 6.22 -6.16 6.94
N ALA A 148 7.00 -5.39 7.73
CA ALA A 148 6.78 -5.34 9.18
C ALA A 148 5.43 -4.70 9.53
N LEU A 149 5.01 -3.67 8.78
CA LEU A 149 3.67 -3.09 8.92
C LEU A 149 2.58 -4.12 8.59
N LEU A 150 2.69 -4.84 7.47
CA LEU A 150 1.73 -5.88 7.08
C LEU A 150 1.63 -7.02 8.09
N ASP A 151 2.77 -7.47 8.62
CA ASP A 151 2.83 -8.60 9.55
C ASP A 151 2.34 -8.25 10.96
N SER A 152 2.30 -6.95 11.29
CA SER A 152 2.00 -6.47 12.66
C SER A 152 0.68 -5.71 12.79
N CYS A 153 0.04 -5.32 11.70
CA CYS A 153 -1.22 -4.58 11.75
C CYS A 153 -2.44 -5.50 11.89
N ASP A 154 -3.54 -4.94 12.42
CA ASP A 154 -4.83 -5.62 12.55
C ASP A 154 -5.71 -5.43 11.31
N LEU A 155 -5.47 -4.37 10.54
CA LEU A 155 -6.23 -4.05 9.33
C LEU A 155 -5.35 -3.33 8.31
N VAL A 156 -5.44 -3.75 7.06
CA VAL A 156 -4.82 -3.10 5.91
C VAL A 156 -5.88 -2.39 5.07
N ILE A 157 -5.64 -1.14 4.75
CA ILE A 157 -6.42 -0.37 3.80
C ILE A 157 -5.49 0.03 2.65
N GLY A 158 -5.88 -0.27 1.42
CA GLY A 158 -5.12 0.14 0.24
C GLY A 158 -5.96 1.04 -0.65
N PHE A 159 -5.38 2.17 -1.03
CA PHE A 159 -5.99 3.04 -2.02
C PHE A 159 -5.28 2.81 -3.36
N SER A 160 -5.80 1.87 -4.14
CA SER A 160 -5.21 1.40 -5.41
C SER A 160 -3.75 0.91 -5.27
N SER A 161 -3.40 0.38 -4.12
CA SER A 161 -2.07 -0.17 -3.85
C SER A 161 -2.06 -1.69 -4.02
N THR A 162 -1.09 -2.22 -4.76
CA THR A 162 -0.89 -3.66 -4.95
C THR A 162 -0.48 -4.37 -3.66
N VAL A 163 0.01 -3.64 -2.68
CA VAL A 163 0.39 -4.16 -1.34
C VAL A 163 -0.78 -4.86 -0.65
N THR A 164 -2.02 -4.45 -0.92
CA THR A 164 -3.22 -5.12 -0.37
C THR A 164 -3.40 -6.56 -0.86
N ALA A 165 -2.81 -6.92 -1.98
CA ALA A 165 -2.81 -8.30 -2.46
C ALA A 165 -1.71 -9.16 -1.79
N GLU A 166 -0.79 -8.52 -1.07
CA GLU A 166 0.32 -9.15 -0.34
C GLU A 166 0.03 -9.27 1.17
N ALA A 167 -1.08 -8.67 1.64
CA ALA A 167 -1.59 -8.72 3.02
C ALA A 167 -2.42 -10.03 3.29
#